data_caa2cce6f273cbbb76dd987e63f67bae
#
_entry.id   caa2cce6f273cbbb76dd987e63f67bae
#
_cell.length_a   1.000
_cell.length_b   1.000
_cell.length_c   1.000
_cell.angle_alpha   90.00
_cell.angle_beta   90.00
_cell.angle_gamma   90.00
#
_symmetry.space_group_name_H-M   'P 1'
#
loop_
_entity.id
_entity.type
_entity.pdbx_description
1 polymer ?
#
loop_
_entity_poly.entity_id
_entity_poly.type
_entity_poly.pdbx_seq_one_letter_code
_entity_poly.pdbx_strand_id
1 'polypeptide(L)'
;MKTTAFLFACVMTSLPVTAAEASEPSSGALQTLNQQAQALDRLHTVVVAYDGNIIHEHHQGGSGVAAPANVKSLSKTVLAAVTGAAIETGIIESVEQPMVALLDNVPSAADPQVNDITVAHLLAQQAGLERTSGSNYGAWVASAHWVNDALTRPF
;
A
#
# COMPACT_ATOMS: atom_id res chain seq x y z
N MET A 1 44.18 -43.67 -10.27
CA MET A 1 42.84 -43.49 -9.71
C MET A 1 42.11 -42.47 -10.61
N LYS A 2 41.10 -42.90 -11.38
CA LYS A 2 40.31 -42.02 -12.27
C LYS A 2 39.05 -41.61 -11.53
N THR A 3 38.94 -40.33 -11.21
CA THR A 3 37.77 -39.75 -10.54
C THR A 3 36.71 -39.40 -11.62
N THR A 4 35.61 -40.14 -11.61
CA THR A 4 34.46 -39.89 -12.50
C THR A 4 33.58 -38.85 -11.83
N ALA A 5 33.50 -37.65 -12.43
CA ALA A 5 32.56 -36.60 -11.99
C ALA A 5 31.18 -36.88 -12.61
N PHE A 6 30.18 -37.06 -11.75
CA PHE A 6 28.76 -37.13 -12.16
C PHE A 6 28.20 -35.72 -12.23
N LEU A 7 27.80 -35.29 -13.44
CA LEU A 7 27.08 -34.03 -13.67
C LEU A 7 25.57 -34.31 -13.52
N PHE A 8 24.95 -33.76 -12.47
CA PHE A 8 23.50 -33.80 -12.28
C PHE A 8 22.90 -32.60 -13.01
N ALA A 9 22.27 -32.85 -14.15
CA ALA A 9 21.49 -31.84 -14.86
C ALA A 9 20.08 -31.78 -14.27
N CYS A 10 19.77 -30.71 -13.55
CA CYS A 10 18.41 -30.45 -13.06
C CYS A 10 17.61 -29.81 -14.20
N VAL A 11 16.72 -30.59 -14.81
CA VAL A 11 15.78 -30.08 -15.82
C VAL A 11 14.61 -29.43 -15.07
N MET A 12 14.61 -28.10 -14.96
CA MET A 12 13.44 -27.35 -14.51
C MET A 12 12.42 -27.29 -15.64
N THR A 13 11.38 -28.10 -15.58
CA THR A 13 10.20 -27.96 -16.44
C THR A 13 9.34 -26.81 -15.87
N SER A 14 9.40 -25.64 -16.50
CA SER A 14 8.46 -24.57 -16.24
C SER A 14 7.08 -24.98 -16.76
N LEU A 15 6.18 -25.34 -15.87
CA LEU A 15 4.76 -25.46 -16.21
C LEU A 15 4.23 -24.06 -16.54
N PRO A 16 3.53 -23.83 -17.66
CA PRO A 16 2.89 -22.56 -17.90
C PRO A 16 1.78 -22.37 -16.85
N VAL A 17 1.93 -21.38 -16.00
CA VAL A 17 0.83 -20.89 -15.16
C VAL A 17 -0.09 -20.12 -16.11
N THR A 18 -1.13 -20.77 -16.60
CA THR A 18 -2.24 -20.09 -17.27
C THR A 18 -3.00 -19.32 -16.18
N ALA A 19 -2.82 -18.01 -16.12
CA ALA A 19 -3.71 -17.15 -15.34
C ALA A 19 -5.14 -17.41 -15.87
N ALA A 20 -6.03 -17.89 -15.00
CA ALA A 20 -7.44 -17.99 -15.36
C ALA A 20 -7.91 -16.55 -15.65
N GLU A 21 -8.38 -16.29 -16.87
CA GLU A 21 -9.01 -15.02 -17.17
C GLU A 21 -10.22 -14.84 -16.25
N ALA A 22 -10.20 -13.76 -15.47
CA ALA A 22 -11.33 -13.43 -14.62
C ALA A 22 -12.52 -13.13 -15.54
N SER A 23 -13.62 -13.87 -15.38
CA SER A 23 -14.85 -13.59 -16.11
C SER A 23 -15.65 -12.50 -15.40
N GLU A 24 -16.42 -11.74 -16.18
CA GLU A 24 -17.36 -10.76 -15.63
C GLU A 24 -18.30 -11.43 -14.62
N PRO A 25 -18.53 -10.83 -13.44
CA PRO A 25 -19.47 -11.37 -12.46
C PRO A 25 -20.88 -11.49 -13.04
N SER A 26 -21.53 -12.63 -12.83
CA SER A 26 -22.91 -12.82 -13.26
C SER A 26 -23.87 -11.88 -12.53
N SER A 27 -25.03 -11.59 -13.15
CA SER A 27 -26.09 -10.81 -12.52
C SER A 27 -26.57 -11.42 -11.20
N GLY A 28 -26.55 -12.75 -11.06
CA GLY A 28 -26.88 -13.45 -9.82
C GLY A 28 -25.84 -13.21 -8.72
N ALA A 29 -24.55 -13.14 -9.08
CA ALA A 29 -23.48 -12.80 -8.13
C ALA A 29 -23.62 -11.35 -7.62
N LEU A 30 -23.91 -10.39 -8.51
CA LEU A 30 -24.14 -8.99 -8.14
C LEU A 30 -25.41 -8.81 -7.29
N GLN A 31 -26.46 -9.59 -7.55
CA GLN A 31 -27.66 -9.60 -6.72
C GLN A 31 -27.38 -10.15 -5.31
N THR A 32 -26.60 -11.23 -5.22
CA THR A 32 -26.16 -11.78 -3.92
C THR A 32 -25.31 -10.78 -3.16
N LEU A 33 -24.40 -10.09 -3.85
CA LEU A 33 -23.58 -9.01 -3.27
C LEU A 33 -24.47 -7.92 -2.64
N ASN A 34 -25.52 -7.48 -3.35
CA ASN A 34 -26.47 -6.49 -2.84
C ASN A 34 -27.17 -6.95 -1.56
N GLN A 35 -27.66 -8.20 -1.55
CA GLN A 35 -28.32 -8.74 -0.37
C GLN A 35 -27.39 -8.80 0.84
N GLN A 36 -26.15 -9.20 0.62
CA GLN A 36 -25.13 -9.21 1.69
C GLN A 36 -24.75 -7.81 2.13
N ALA A 37 -24.60 -6.87 1.20
CA ALA A 37 -24.29 -5.47 1.49
C ALA A 37 -25.36 -4.84 2.39
N GLN A 38 -26.65 -5.07 2.11
CA GLN A 38 -27.76 -4.55 2.89
C GLN A 38 -27.78 -5.05 4.34
N ALA A 39 -27.19 -6.20 4.61
CA ALA A 39 -27.08 -6.77 5.96
C ALA A 39 -25.94 -6.16 6.80
N LEU A 40 -25.13 -5.28 6.22
CA LEU A 40 -23.97 -4.66 6.88
C LEU A 40 -24.27 -3.21 7.26
N ASP A 41 -24.72 -2.97 8.48
CA ASP A 41 -25.15 -1.65 8.97
C ASP A 41 -24.11 -0.53 8.80
N ARG A 42 -22.81 -0.87 8.76
CA ARG A 42 -21.71 0.09 8.65
C ARG A 42 -21.21 0.28 7.22
N LEU A 43 -21.75 -0.45 6.26
CA LEU A 43 -21.39 -0.32 4.87
C LEU A 43 -22.16 0.84 4.25
N HIS A 44 -21.45 1.77 3.63
CA HIS A 44 -22.07 2.91 2.94
C HIS A 44 -22.19 2.68 1.44
N THR A 45 -21.15 2.15 0.83
CA THR A 45 -21.07 2.05 -0.63
C THR A 45 -20.28 0.83 -1.04
N VAL A 46 -20.73 0.16 -2.11
CA VAL A 46 -19.97 -0.86 -2.85
C VAL A 46 -19.92 -0.44 -4.30
N VAL A 47 -18.74 -0.45 -4.89
CA VAL A 47 -18.52 -0.25 -6.32
C VAL A 47 -17.77 -1.45 -6.85
N VAL A 48 -18.26 -2.06 -7.92
CA VAL A 48 -17.57 -3.15 -8.61
C VAL A 48 -17.20 -2.66 -10.00
N ALA A 49 -15.91 -2.77 -10.30
CA ALA A 49 -15.36 -2.47 -11.61
C ALA A 49 -14.82 -3.77 -12.23
N TYR A 50 -15.06 -3.96 -13.52
CA TYR A 50 -14.54 -5.04 -14.33
C TYR A 50 -14.04 -4.48 -15.66
N ASP A 51 -12.83 -4.85 -16.06
CA ASP A 51 -12.18 -4.36 -17.28
C ASP A 51 -12.26 -2.83 -17.46
N GLY A 52 -11.98 -2.09 -16.38
CA GLY A 52 -12.00 -0.62 -16.36
C GLY A 52 -13.38 0.02 -16.33
N ASN A 53 -14.46 -0.75 -16.40
CA ASN A 53 -15.84 -0.27 -16.39
C ASN A 53 -16.50 -0.54 -15.04
N ILE A 54 -17.27 0.43 -14.52
CA ILE A 54 -18.12 0.20 -13.35
C ILE A 54 -19.33 -0.62 -13.83
N ILE A 55 -19.45 -1.85 -13.30
CA ILE A 55 -20.53 -2.78 -13.65
C ILE A 55 -21.60 -2.85 -12.56
N HIS A 56 -21.32 -2.33 -11.38
CA HIS A 56 -22.27 -2.34 -10.27
C HIS A 56 -21.94 -1.26 -9.24
N GLU A 57 -22.99 -0.59 -8.76
CA GLU A 57 -22.94 0.33 -7.64
C GLU A 57 -24.07 0.03 -6.67
N HIS A 58 -23.74 -0.03 -5.37
CA HIS A 58 -24.71 -0.12 -4.30
C HIS A 58 -24.43 0.97 -3.28
N HIS A 59 -25.47 1.61 -2.78
CA HIS A 59 -25.39 2.64 -1.78
C HIS A 59 -26.49 2.46 -0.74
N GLN A 60 -26.09 2.53 0.54
CA GLN A 60 -27.03 2.54 1.66
C GLN A 60 -26.53 3.49 2.75
N GLY A 61 -27.30 4.49 3.08
CA GLY A 61 -26.90 5.53 4.04
C GLY A 61 -25.76 6.43 3.52
N GLY A 62 -25.40 7.44 4.29
CA GLY A 62 -24.33 8.36 3.92
C GLY A 62 -24.69 9.29 2.74
N SER A 63 -23.65 9.82 2.07
CA SER A 63 -23.78 10.88 1.07
C SER A 63 -23.71 10.37 -0.38
N GLY A 64 -23.83 9.07 -0.62
CA GLY A 64 -23.81 8.46 -1.96
C GLY A 64 -22.44 8.01 -2.45
N VAL A 65 -22.41 7.38 -3.63
CA VAL A 65 -21.21 6.77 -4.23
C VAL A 65 -20.15 7.79 -4.62
N ALA A 66 -20.52 9.02 -4.92
CA ALA A 66 -19.62 10.09 -5.30
C ALA A 66 -19.06 10.87 -4.10
N ALA A 67 -19.49 10.58 -2.88
CA ALA A 67 -19.05 11.32 -1.71
C ALA A 67 -17.62 10.93 -1.31
N PRO A 68 -16.75 11.91 -1.00
CA PRO A 68 -15.42 11.64 -0.48
C PRO A 68 -15.48 10.82 0.82
N ALA A 69 -14.68 9.78 0.90
CA ALA A 69 -14.57 8.94 2.09
C ALA A 69 -13.09 8.84 2.54
N ASN A 70 -12.89 8.76 3.85
CA ASN A 70 -11.56 8.55 4.39
C ASN A 70 -11.17 7.08 4.20
N VAL A 71 -10.28 6.84 3.26
CA VAL A 71 -9.82 5.48 2.87
C VAL A 71 -8.75 4.91 3.82
N LYS A 72 -8.30 5.68 4.82
CA LYS A 72 -7.30 5.23 5.80
C LYS A 72 -6.07 4.62 5.10
N SER A 73 -5.63 3.43 5.51
CA SER A 73 -4.43 2.77 4.99
C SER A 73 -4.49 2.37 3.51
N LEU A 74 -5.65 2.37 2.87
CA LEU A 74 -5.74 2.16 1.41
C LEU A 74 -4.96 3.24 0.65
N SER A 75 -4.83 4.45 1.23
CA SER A 75 -4.00 5.53 0.67
C SER A 75 -2.54 5.12 0.46
N LYS A 76 -2.01 4.12 1.18
CA LYS A 76 -0.63 3.65 1.01
C LYS A 76 -0.40 3.01 -0.36
N THR A 77 -1.41 2.33 -0.92
CA THR A 77 -1.33 1.79 -2.28
C THR A 77 -1.22 2.90 -3.32
N VAL A 78 -2.01 3.97 -3.16
CA VAL A 78 -1.92 5.15 -4.02
C VAL A 78 -0.56 5.84 -3.87
N LEU A 79 -0.07 5.97 -2.63
CA LEU A 79 1.24 6.55 -2.35
C LEU A 79 2.37 5.75 -3.00
N ALA A 80 2.31 4.42 -2.96
CA ALA A 80 3.31 3.58 -3.63
C ALA A 80 3.34 3.82 -5.16
N ALA A 81 2.17 3.94 -5.80
CA ALA A 81 2.07 4.26 -7.23
C ALA A 81 2.62 5.67 -7.53
N VAL A 82 2.30 6.67 -6.71
CA VAL A 82 2.83 8.03 -6.85
C VAL A 82 4.35 8.06 -6.66
N THR A 83 4.88 7.29 -5.72
CA THR A 83 6.34 7.15 -5.53
C THR A 83 7.01 6.55 -6.77
N GLY A 84 6.40 5.53 -7.39
CA GLY A 84 6.89 4.98 -8.65
C GLY A 84 6.95 6.03 -9.77
N ALA A 85 5.90 6.83 -9.93
CA ALA A 85 5.88 7.93 -10.90
C ALA A 85 6.93 9.01 -10.58
N ALA A 86 7.18 9.31 -9.30
CA ALA A 86 8.21 10.25 -8.88
C ALA A 86 9.62 9.75 -9.22
N ILE A 87 9.85 8.44 -9.15
CA ILE A 87 11.11 7.83 -9.58
C ILE A 87 11.24 7.89 -11.11
N GLU A 88 10.19 7.54 -11.83
CA GLU A 88 10.19 7.58 -13.31
C GLU A 88 10.47 8.99 -13.85
N THR A 89 9.98 10.01 -13.17
CA THR A 89 10.19 11.43 -13.55
C THR A 89 11.49 12.03 -12.97
N GLY A 90 12.27 11.27 -12.21
CA GLY A 90 13.54 11.72 -11.63
C GLY A 90 13.43 12.67 -10.43
N ILE A 91 12.24 12.81 -9.84
CA ILE A 91 12.03 13.57 -8.58
C ILE A 91 12.64 12.80 -7.40
N ILE A 92 12.54 11.48 -7.42
CA ILE A 92 13.20 10.56 -6.51
C ILE A 92 14.19 9.75 -7.35
N GLU A 93 15.44 9.63 -6.91
CA GLU A 93 16.48 8.92 -7.68
C GLU A 93 16.20 7.40 -7.75
N SER A 94 15.85 6.81 -6.62
CA SER A 94 15.53 5.40 -6.49
C SER A 94 14.87 5.11 -5.13
N VAL A 95 14.41 3.89 -4.93
CA VAL A 95 13.91 3.45 -3.62
C VAL A 95 15.01 3.37 -2.55
N GLU A 96 16.27 3.30 -2.94
CA GLU A 96 17.43 3.30 -2.03
C GLU A 96 17.84 4.70 -1.57
N GLN A 97 17.24 5.75 -2.13
CA GLN A 97 17.54 7.12 -1.74
C GLN A 97 17.17 7.33 -0.27
N PRO A 98 18.10 7.91 0.56
CA PRO A 98 17.79 8.29 1.93
C PRO A 98 16.64 9.29 1.99
N MET A 99 15.64 9.03 2.84
CA MET A 99 14.47 9.91 2.92
C MET A 99 14.82 11.33 3.37
N VAL A 100 15.89 11.49 4.18
CA VAL A 100 16.33 12.80 4.66
C VAL A 100 16.77 13.74 3.53
N ALA A 101 17.22 13.19 2.40
CA ALA A 101 17.54 13.97 1.20
C ALA A 101 16.31 14.57 0.50
N LEU A 102 15.12 14.11 0.85
CA LEU A 102 13.83 14.56 0.31
C LEU A 102 13.09 15.51 1.27
N LEU A 103 13.67 15.80 2.43
CA LEU A 103 13.07 16.65 3.45
C LEU A 103 13.77 18.02 3.50
N ASP A 104 12.99 19.08 3.62
CA ASP A 104 13.53 20.44 3.78
C ASP A 104 14.27 20.59 5.11
N ASN A 105 13.89 19.85 6.13
CA ASN A 105 14.49 19.90 7.46
C ASN A 105 14.29 18.58 8.21
N VAL A 106 15.33 18.18 8.96
CA VAL A 106 15.29 17.08 9.92
C VAL A 106 15.38 17.66 11.31
N PRO A 107 14.46 17.32 12.24
CA PRO A 107 14.51 17.84 13.59
C PRO A 107 15.83 17.50 14.30
N SER A 108 16.42 18.46 15.01
CA SER A 108 17.67 18.22 15.77
C SER A 108 17.52 17.19 16.91
N ALA A 109 16.28 16.92 17.32
CA ALA A 109 15.95 15.90 18.33
C ALA A 109 15.76 14.50 17.72
N ALA A 110 15.83 14.35 16.39
CA ALA A 110 15.73 13.04 15.75
C ALA A 110 16.99 12.21 16.04
N ASP A 111 16.79 10.89 16.21
CA ASP A 111 17.90 9.95 16.32
C ASP A 111 18.74 9.98 15.03
N PRO A 112 20.11 9.97 15.10
CA PRO A 112 20.95 9.90 13.92
C PRO A 112 20.63 8.75 12.95
N GLN A 113 20.06 7.64 13.43
CA GLN A 113 19.65 6.52 12.59
C GLN A 113 18.58 6.88 11.54
N VAL A 114 17.86 8.00 11.70
CA VAL A 114 16.92 8.47 10.67
C VAL A 114 17.59 8.75 9.32
N ASN A 115 18.92 9.01 9.32
CA ASN A 115 19.68 9.22 8.09
C ASN A 115 19.82 7.94 7.25
N ASP A 116 19.68 6.78 7.85
CA ASP A 116 19.78 5.48 7.18
C ASP A 116 18.43 4.98 6.66
N ILE A 117 17.34 5.70 6.94
CA ILE A 117 16.00 5.36 6.45
C ILE A 117 15.89 5.73 4.97
N THR A 118 15.63 4.73 4.13
CA THR A 118 15.42 4.91 2.68
C THR A 118 13.94 4.97 2.32
N VAL A 119 13.63 5.38 1.10
CA VAL A 119 12.29 5.29 0.52
C VAL A 119 11.78 3.86 0.57
N ALA A 120 12.63 2.84 0.30
CA ALA A 120 12.28 1.43 0.42
C ALA A 120 11.81 1.06 1.83
N HIS A 121 12.52 1.50 2.87
CA HIS A 121 12.14 1.25 4.25
C HIS A 121 10.76 1.83 4.59
N LEU A 122 10.45 3.03 4.07
CA LEU A 122 9.13 3.66 4.25
C LEU A 122 8.03 2.87 3.52
N LEU A 123 8.25 2.51 2.26
CA LEU A 123 7.28 1.73 1.46
C LEU A 123 7.00 0.36 2.08
N ALA A 124 8.03 -0.30 2.63
CA ALA A 124 7.92 -1.58 3.30
C ALA A 124 7.39 -1.46 4.75
N GLN A 125 7.20 -0.25 5.28
CA GLN A 125 6.85 0.02 6.68
C GLN A 125 7.89 -0.56 7.66
N GLN A 126 9.17 -0.47 7.31
CA GLN A 126 10.32 -1.02 8.06
C GLN A 126 11.33 0.07 8.43
N ALA A 127 10.86 1.29 8.65
CA ALA A 127 11.72 2.42 9.01
C ALA A 127 12.39 2.29 10.40
N GLY A 128 11.92 1.39 11.25
CA GLY A 128 12.46 1.18 12.60
C GLY A 128 11.83 2.06 13.68
N LEU A 129 11.32 3.23 13.33
CA LEU A 129 10.70 4.16 14.25
C LEU A 129 9.43 3.62 14.89
N GLU A 130 9.16 4.00 16.13
CA GLU A 130 7.90 3.72 16.79
C GLU A 130 6.73 4.21 15.93
N ARG A 131 5.73 3.34 15.76
CA ARG A 131 4.58 3.62 14.90
C ARG A 131 3.77 4.82 15.37
N THR A 132 3.28 5.63 14.43
CA THR A 132 2.34 6.73 14.65
C THR A 132 0.87 6.27 14.68
N SER A 133 0.59 4.97 14.47
CA SER A 133 -0.75 4.37 14.42
C SER A 133 -1.11 3.68 15.75
N GLY A 134 -2.31 3.11 15.81
CA GLY A 134 -2.80 2.42 17.01
C GLY A 134 -2.98 3.39 18.18
N SER A 135 -2.41 3.08 19.34
CA SER A 135 -2.49 3.91 20.55
C SER A 135 -1.90 5.31 20.37
N ASN A 136 -0.93 5.45 19.46
CA ASN A 136 -0.22 6.72 19.25
C ASN A 136 -0.93 7.65 18.25
N TYR A 137 -1.94 7.13 17.52
CA TYR A 137 -2.59 7.88 16.43
C TYR A 137 -3.20 9.21 16.89
N GLY A 138 -3.88 9.23 18.03
CA GLY A 138 -4.53 10.44 18.55
C GLY A 138 -3.54 11.56 18.84
N ALA A 139 -2.43 11.23 19.49
CA ALA A 139 -1.38 12.19 19.81
C ALA A 139 -0.69 12.69 18.52
N TRP A 140 -0.35 11.77 17.61
CA TRP A 140 0.31 12.11 16.36
C TRP A 140 -0.55 13.01 15.47
N VAL A 141 -1.83 12.67 15.24
CA VAL A 141 -2.71 13.45 14.37
C VAL A 141 -3.02 14.84 14.92
N ALA A 142 -2.94 15.01 16.24
CA ALA A 142 -3.13 16.30 16.92
C ALA A 142 -1.85 17.15 16.97
N SER A 143 -0.68 16.59 16.57
CA SER A 143 0.58 17.34 16.55
C SER A 143 0.55 18.41 15.46
N ALA A 144 1.25 19.53 15.70
CA ALA A 144 1.36 20.62 14.74
C ALA A 144 2.25 20.25 13.52
N HIS A 145 3.15 19.28 13.69
CA HIS A 145 4.15 18.89 12.68
C HIS A 145 4.29 17.37 12.62
N TRP A 146 3.46 16.72 11.83
CA TRP A 146 3.37 15.25 11.74
C TRP A 146 4.69 14.56 11.39
N VAL A 147 5.46 15.16 10.47
CA VAL A 147 6.76 14.61 10.07
C VAL A 147 7.76 14.71 11.23
N ASN A 148 7.85 15.85 11.89
CA ASN A 148 8.75 16.04 13.03
C ASN A 148 8.40 15.10 14.19
N ASP A 149 7.11 14.96 14.51
CA ASP A 149 6.65 14.00 15.52
C ASP A 149 7.07 12.57 15.18
N ALA A 150 6.89 12.16 13.92
CA ALA A 150 7.27 10.82 13.49
C ALA A 150 8.80 10.59 13.56
N LEU A 151 9.61 11.57 13.14
CA LEU A 151 11.07 11.45 13.10
C LEU A 151 11.75 11.54 14.48
N THR A 152 11.07 12.06 15.48
CA THR A 152 11.59 12.13 16.87
C THR A 152 11.13 10.98 17.75
N ARG A 153 10.43 10.00 17.19
CA ARG A 153 10.04 8.79 17.92
C ARG A 153 11.23 7.84 18.07
N PRO A 154 11.24 7.04 19.15
CA PRO A 154 12.28 6.05 19.37
C PRO A 154 12.28 4.96 18.27
N PHE A 155 13.46 4.39 18.06
CA PHE A 155 13.67 3.18 17.26
C PHE A 155 13.32 1.93 18.08
#